data_796c86357bb549fa1eabdb11c873f993
#
_entry.id   796c86357bb549fa1eabdb11c873f993
#
_cell.length_a   1.000
_cell.length_b   1.000
_cell.length_c   1.000
_cell.angle_alpha   90.00
_cell.angle_beta   90.00
_cell.angle_gamma   90.00
#
_symmetry.space_group_name_H-M   'P 1'
#
loop_
_entity.id
_entity.type
_entity.pdbx_description
1 polymer ?
#
loop_
_entity_poly.entity_id
_entity_poly.type
_entity_poly.pdbx_seq_one_letter_code
_entity_poly.pdbx_strand_id
1 'polypeptide(L)'
;ALAVIAEHIGYDKNLGKPFALFNSLANVATTKVELDYQDVDIFDENGNKVATQAYTKPNGDKKLVFVAKDIPAVGYKVYYKMPAAKAPAYDESNGKEIENGNFKLVLDDNATLISIYDKKNRREVISKGGKGNDFRLFEDMPGGYDAWDIVATYVDREFELKDGIVKDIVKGDVYTMISIEKDVLKSK
;
A
#
# COMPACT_ATOMS: atom_id res chain seq x y z
N ALA A 1 23.99 3.87 16.14
CA ALA A 1 24.20 2.41 15.96
C ALA A 1 24.21 2.06 14.48
N LEU A 2 23.11 2.28 13.70
CA LEU A 2 23.03 1.87 12.28
C LEU A 2 24.07 2.56 11.38
N ALA A 3 24.40 3.84 11.62
CA ALA A 3 25.41 4.55 10.85
C ALA A 3 26.80 3.89 10.96
N VAL A 4 27.20 3.47 12.15
CA VAL A 4 28.46 2.75 12.37
C VAL A 4 28.51 1.43 11.63
N ILE A 5 27.39 0.68 11.60
CA ILE A 5 27.31 -0.56 10.83
C ILE A 5 27.41 -0.25 9.34
N ALA A 6 26.71 0.78 8.86
CA ALA A 6 26.69 1.16 7.46
C ALA A 6 28.09 1.51 6.90
N GLU A 7 28.96 2.10 7.73
CA GLU A 7 30.36 2.42 7.35
C GLU A 7 31.22 1.18 7.04
N HIS A 8 30.81 0.01 7.56
CA HIS A 8 31.53 -1.26 7.38
C HIS A 8 30.87 -2.18 6.32
N ILE A 9 29.78 -1.75 5.67
CA ILE A 9 29.12 -2.52 4.63
C ILE A 9 29.93 -2.43 3.34
N GLY A 10 30.36 -3.58 2.84
CA GLY A 10 30.95 -3.69 1.51
C GLY A 10 29.89 -3.45 0.43
N TYR A 11 30.24 -2.71 -0.63
CA TYR A 11 29.37 -2.47 -1.77
C TYR A 11 30.17 -2.36 -3.07
N ASP A 12 29.53 -2.64 -4.21
CA ASP A 12 30.12 -2.47 -5.53
C ASP A 12 29.94 -1.02 -6.02
N LYS A 13 31.05 -0.31 -6.19
CA LYS A 13 31.05 1.10 -6.65
C LYS A 13 30.58 1.26 -8.10
N ASN A 14 30.54 0.19 -8.89
CA ASN A 14 30.12 0.23 -10.29
C ASN A 14 28.59 0.16 -10.44
N LEU A 15 27.86 -0.26 -9.40
CA LEU A 15 26.39 -0.40 -9.43
C LEU A 15 25.62 0.87 -9.05
N GLY A 16 26.32 2.00 -8.87
CA GLY A 16 25.71 3.28 -8.55
C GLY A 16 25.75 3.67 -7.08
N LYS A 17 24.85 4.54 -6.61
CA LYS A 17 24.81 5.04 -5.24
C LYS A 17 24.18 4.00 -4.31
N PRO A 18 24.93 3.39 -3.37
CA PRO A 18 24.42 2.34 -2.50
C PRO A 18 23.52 2.90 -1.38
N PHE A 19 22.59 2.05 -0.92
CA PHE A 19 21.89 2.21 0.34
C PHE A 19 21.57 0.83 0.92
N ALA A 20 21.50 0.72 2.25
CA ALA A 20 21.24 -0.53 2.92
C ALA A 20 19.87 -0.53 3.59
N LEU A 21 19.18 -1.66 3.50
CA LEU A 21 17.96 -1.93 4.25
C LEU A 21 18.28 -2.93 5.34
N PHE A 22 17.95 -2.56 6.58
CA PHE A 22 18.19 -3.41 7.75
C PHE A 22 16.92 -4.13 8.16
N ASN A 23 17.05 -5.41 8.46
CA ASN A 23 16.00 -6.24 8.99
C ASN A 23 16.33 -6.61 10.45
N SER A 24 15.54 -6.11 11.39
CA SER A 24 15.70 -6.41 12.83
C SER A 24 14.93 -7.65 13.28
N LEU A 25 14.15 -8.28 12.38
CA LEU A 25 13.35 -9.46 12.70
C LEU A 25 14.21 -10.73 12.69
N ALA A 26 13.79 -11.74 13.42
CA ALA A 26 14.44 -13.05 13.49
C ALA A 26 14.15 -13.95 12.26
N ASN A 27 13.42 -13.47 11.27
CA ASN A 27 13.10 -14.18 10.03
C ASN A 27 13.47 -13.34 8.81
N VAL A 28 13.67 -14.00 7.67
CA VAL A 28 13.86 -13.35 6.36
C VAL A 28 12.64 -12.50 6.03
N ALA A 29 12.86 -11.27 5.59
CA ALA A 29 11.80 -10.32 5.29
C ALA A 29 11.72 -9.99 3.80
N THR A 30 10.50 -9.98 3.27
CA THR A 30 10.16 -9.37 1.98
C THR A 30 9.14 -8.28 2.28
N THR A 31 9.46 -7.03 1.92
CA THR A 31 8.63 -5.88 2.31
C THR A 31 8.62 -4.77 1.27
N LYS A 32 7.54 -3.99 1.29
CA LYS A 32 7.47 -2.73 0.54
C LYS A 32 8.39 -1.68 1.17
N VAL A 33 9.17 -1.03 0.35
CA VAL A 33 10.07 0.07 0.73
C VAL A 33 9.60 1.35 0.05
N GLU A 34 9.47 2.42 0.81
CA GLU A 34 9.19 3.76 0.30
C GLU A 34 10.42 4.65 0.46
N LEU A 35 10.78 5.31 -0.63
CA LEU A 35 11.82 6.33 -0.67
C LEU A 35 11.19 7.66 -1.09
N ASP A 36 11.82 8.77 -0.72
CA ASP A 36 11.48 10.05 -1.33
C ASP A 36 11.75 9.97 -2.84
N TYR A 37 10.81 10.54 -3.63
CA TYR A 37 10.88 10.44 -5.07
C TYR A 37 12.19 11.05 -5.62
N GLN A 38 12.83 10.28 -6.46
CA GLN A 38 13.98 10.67 -7.28
C GLN A 38 13.84 9.98 -8.63
N ASP A 39 14.33 10.59 -9.70
CA ASP A 39 14.39 9.97 -11.01
C ASP A 39 15.56 8.97 -11.06
N VAL A 40 15.34 7.84 -10.40
CA VAL A 40 16.33 6.76 -10.30
C VAL A 40 15.71 5.41 -10.55
N ASP A 41 16.49 4.53 -11.16
CA ASP A 41 16.24 3.10 -11.16
C ASP A 41 16.90 2.46 -9.93
N ILE A 42 16.26 1.43 -9.38
CA ILE A 42 16.79 0.65 -8.25
C ILE A 42 17.34 -0.68 -8.78
N PHE A 43 18.53 -1.03 -8.29
CA PHE A 43 19.19 -2.31 -8.61
C PHE A 43 19.47 -3.08 -7.33
N ASP A 44 19.41 -4.41 -7.41
CA ASP A 44 19.83 -5.29 -6.34
C ASP A 44 21.37 -5.46 -6.30
N GLU A 45 21.85 -6.25 -5.35
CA GLU A 45 23.28 -6.54 -5.16
C GLU A 45 23.93 -7.32 -6.32
N ASN A 46 23.11 -7.93 -7.20
CA ASN A 46 23.56 -8.65 -8.38
C ASN A 46 23.50 -7.79 -9.66
N GLY A 47 23.13 -6.51 -9.53
CA GLY A 47 22.96 -5.61 -10.66
C GLY A 47 21.66 -5.80 -11.44
N ASN A 48 20.68 -6.54 -10.92
CA ASN A 48 19.38 -6.69 -11.55
C ASN A 48 18.50 -5.49 -11.21
N LYS A 49 17.83 -4.93 -12.24
CA LYS A 49 16.87 -3.85 -12.04
C LYS A 49 15.65 -4.36 -11.27
N VAL A 50 15.27 -3.64 -10.22
CA VAL A 50 14.08 -3.91 -9.40
C VAL A 50 12.93 -3.07 -9.92
N ALA A 51 11.74 -3.67 -10.03
CA ALA A 51 10.53 -2.94 -10.40
C ALA A 51 10.23 -1.84 -9.39
N THR A 52 9.98 -0.63 -9.87
CA THR A 52 9.69 0.56 -9.08
C THR A 52 8.41 1.23 -9.54
N GLN A 53 7.73 1.90 -8.65
CA GLN A 53 6.52 2.67 -8.95
C GLN A 53 6.55 4.00 -8.22
N ALA A 54 6.24 5.09 -8.94
CA ALA A 54 6.03 6.38 -8.32
C ALA A 54 4.55 6.55 -7.92
N TYR A 55 4.29 7.24 -6.81
CA TYR A 55 2.94 7.66 -6.43
C TYR A 55 2.99 8.93 -5.59
N THR A 56 1.87 9.64 -5.55
CA THR A 56 1.71 10.85 -4.73
C THR A 56 0.78 10.54 -3.56
N LYS A 57 1.23 10.82 -2.34
CA LYS A 57 0.40 10.70 -1.13
C LYS A 57 -0.70 11.77 -1.11
N PRO A 58 -1.78 11.59 -0.34
CA PRO A 58 -2.83 12.60 -0.21
C PRO A 58 -2.34 13.97 0.27
N ASN A 59 -1.23 14.02 1.01
CA ASN A 59 -0.58 15.27 1.45
C ASN A 59 0.31 15.94 0.37
N GLY A 60 0.37 15.37 -0.84
CA GLY A 60 1.18 15.87 -1.95
C GLY A 60 2.60 15.32 -2.04
N ASP A 61 3.07 14.57 -1.05
CA ASP A 61 4.42 13.97 -1.08
C ASP A 61 4.54 12.91 -2.18
N LYS A 62 5.50 13.10 -3.06
CA LYS A 62 5.81 12.11 -4.10
C LYS A 62 6.80 11.09 -3.58
N LYS A 63 6.50 9.80 -3.77
CA LYS A 63 7.31 8.66 -3.30
C LYS A 63 7.66 7.74 -4.45
N LEU A 64 8.79 7.04 -4.29
CA LEU A 64 9.21 5.91 -5.11
C LEU A 64 9.12 4.65 -4.26
N VAL A 65 8.44 3.62 -4.74
CA VAL A 65 8.28 2.36 -4.02
C VAL A 65 8.81 1.19 -4.81
N PHE A 66 9.28 0.18 -4.09
CA PHE A 66 9.67 -1.12 -4.62
C PHE A 66 9.48 -2.21 -3.55
N VAL A 67 9.56 -3.47 -3.96
CA VAL A 67 9.56 -4.61 -3.05
C VAL A 67 11.00 -5.09 -2.85
N ALA A 68 11.49 -4.94 -1.62
CA ALA A 68 12.76 -5.54 -1.20
C ALA A 68 12.51 -6.99 -0.81
N LYS A 69 13.14 -7.93 -1.52
CA LYS A 69 12.97 -9.36 -1.33
C LYS A 69 14.12 -9.96 -0.53
N ASP A 70 13.78 -10.91 0.32
CA ASP A 70 14.72 -11.79 0.99
C ASP A 70 15.81 -11.05 1.77
N ILE A 71 15.43 -10.03 2.56
CA ILE A 71 16.35 -9.36 3.48
C ILE A 71 16.65 -10.34 4.63
N PRO A 72 17.91 -10.72 4.87
CA PRO A 72 18.27 -11.70 5.88
C PRO A 72 17.76 -11.37 7.28
N ALA A 73 17.48 -12.39 8.09
CA ALA A 73 17.15 -12.25 9.50
C ALA A 73 18.29 -11.55 10.26
N VAL A 74 17.96 -10.57 11.10
CA VAL A 74 18.93 -9.78 11.89
C VAL A 74 20.11 -9.33 11.01
N GLY A 75 19.79 -8.86 9.80
CA GLY A 75 20.78 -8.59 8.78
C GLY A 75 20.43 -7.37 7.92
N TYR A 76 21.05 -7.28 6.77
CA TYR A 76 20.80 -6.22 5.83
C TYR A 76 20.92 -6.71 4.38
N LYS A 77 20.41 -5.89 3.46
CA LYS A 77 20.59 -6.06 2.02
C LYS A 77 20.92 -4.71 1.38
N VAL A 78 21.86 -4.72 0.44
CA VAL A 78 22.30 -3.51 -0.27
C VAL A 78 21.54 -3.38 -1.58
N TYR A 79 21.06 -2.19 -1.84
CA TYR A 79 20.48 -1.77 -3.11
C TYR A 79 21.22 -0.55 -3.65
N TYR A 80 21.06 -0.29 -4.94
CA TYR A 80 21.77 0.80 -5.62
C TYR A 80 20.80 1.68 -6.39
N LYS A 81 21.07 2.99 -6.38
CA LYS A 81 20.37 3.99 -7.18
C LYS A 81 21.22 4.38 -8.38
N MET A 82 20.64 4.31 -9.57
CA MET A 82 21.23 4.86 -10.79
C MET A 82 20.24 5.85 -11.43
N PRO A 83 20.70 6.87 -12.19
CA PRO A 83 19.80 7.73 -12.94
C PRO A 83 18.84 6.91 -13.79
N ALA A 84 17.55 7.23 -13.73
CA ALA A 84 16.54 6.49 -14.50
C ALA A 84 16.68 6.80 -15.99
N ALA A 85 16.61 5.76 -16.81
CA ALA A 85 16.58 5.91 -18.27
C ALA A 85 15.20 6.43 -18.73
N LYS A 86 14.13 6.16 -17.97
CA LYS A 86 12.75 6.58 -18.24
C LYS A 86 11.98 6.66 -16.92
N ALA A 87 11.11 7.67 -16.78
CA ALA A 87 10.22 7.76 -15.62
C ALA A 87 9.35 6.51 -15.48
N PRO A 88 9.09 6.02 -14.25
CA PRO A 88 8.16 4.92 -14.02
C PRO A 88 6.78 5.25 -14.61
N ALA A 89 6.27 4.36 -15.46
CA ALA A 89 4.94 4.48 -16.02
C ALA A 89 3.91 3.86 -15.07
N TYR A 90 2.71 4.42 -15.07
CA TYR A 90 1.54 3.83 -14.44
C TYR A 90 0.34 3.96 -15.40
N ASP A 91 -0.61 3.05 -15.26
CA ASP A 91 -1.84 3.03 -16.05
C ASP A 91 -3.01 3.45 -15.16
N GLU A 92 -3.78 4.43 -15.60
CA GLU A 92 -4.99 4.90 -14.92
C GLU A 92 -6.21 4.24 -15.55
N SER A 93 -7.06 3.65 -14.75
CA SER A 93 -8.31 3.06 -15.20
C SER A 93 -9.46 3.40 -14.25
N ASN A 94 -10.66 3.58 -14.80
CA ASN A 94 -11.89 3.89 -14.06
C ASN A 94 -12.79 2.66 -13.86
N GLY A 95 -12.26 1.45 -13.99
CA GLY A 95 -13.03 0.23 -13.86
C GLY A 95 -13.43 -0.08 -12.42
N LYS A 96 -14.48 -0.89 -12.26
CA LYS A 96 -14.91 -1.44 -10.96
C LYS A 96 -14.30 -2.80 -10.68
N GLU A 97 -13.57 -3.36 -11.63
CA GLU A 97 -12.88 -4.63 -11.50
C GLU A 97 -11.37 -4.41 -11.53
N ILE A 98 -10.69 -5.00 -10.57
CA ILE A 98 -9.25 -4.93 -10.43
C ILE A 98 -8.74 -6.34 -10.22
N GLU A 99 -7.69 -6.69 -10.97
CA GLU A 99 -7.18 -8.04 -10.97
C GLU A 99 -5.65 -8.05 -11.00
N ASN A 100 -5.06 -8.95 -10.21
CA ASN A 100 -3.64 -9.27 -10.28
C ASN A 100 -3.44 -10.80 -10.28
N GLY A 101 -2.21 -11.27 -10.12
CA GLY A 101 -1.90 -12.72 -10.07
C GLY A 101 -2.57 -13.49 -8.92
N ASN A 102 -2.93 -12.81 -7.83
CA ASN A 102 -3.43 -13.45 -6.61
C ASN A 102 -4.93 -13.23 -6.38
N PHE A 103 -5.44 -12.04 -6.70
CA PHE A 103 -6.81 -11.63 -6.38
C PHE A 103 -7.52 -10.99 -7.56
N LYS A 104 -8.85 -11.16 -7.59
CA LYS A 104 -9.77 -10.35 -8.37
C LYS A 104 -10.72 -9.63 -7.40
N LEU A 105 -10.82 -8.31 -7.52
CA LEU A 105 -11.66 -7.45 -6.70
C LEU A 105 -12.77 -6.86 -7.55
N VAL A 106 -13.98 -6.74 -6.98
CA VAL A 106 -15.11 -6.06 -7.63
C VAL A 106 -15.72 -5.05 -6.67
N LEU A 107 -15.92 -3.84 -7.16
CA LEU A 107 -16.59 -2.74 -6.47
C LEU A 107 -18.03 -2.59 -7.00
N ASP A 108 -18.96 -2.25 -6.11
CA ASP A 108 -20.32 -1.84 -6.48
C ASP A 108 -20.37 -0.36 -6.93
N ASP A 109 -21.58 0.12 -7.21
CA ASP A 109 -21.84 1.51 -7.62
C ASP A 109 -21.51 2.53 -6.52
N ASN A 110 -21.41 2.09 -5.28
CA ASN A 110 -21.06 2.90 -4.12
C ASN A 110 -19.59 2.77 -3.70
N ALA A 111 -18.75 2.26 -4.62
CA ALA A 111 -17.33 1.98 -4.41
C ALA A 111 -17.05 1.10 -3.17
N THR A 112 -17.97 0.19 -2.85
CA THR A 112 -17.81 -0.79 -1.79
C THR A 112 -17.39 -2.13 -2.39
N LEU A 113 -16.49 -2.85 -1.74
CA LEU A 113 -16.06 -4.17 -2.20
C LEU A 113 -17.20 -5.18 -2.00
N ILE A 114 -17.63 -5.82 -3.10
CA ILE A 114 -18.66 -6.86 -3.10
C ILE A 114 -18.10 -8.24 -3.43
N SER A 115 -16.87 -8.30 -3.94
CA SER A 115 -16.16 -9.55 -4.21
C SER A 115 -14.67 -9.37 -4.01
N ILE A 116 -14.04 -10.33 -3.35
CA ILE A 116 -12.60 -10.54 -3.26
C ILE A 116 -12.36 -12.00 -3.58
N TYR A 117 -12.05 -12.32 -4.82
CA TYR A 117 -11.79 -13.71 -5.21
C TYR A 117 -10.30 -14.04 -5.06
N ASP A 118 -9.98 -14.96 -4.16
CA ASP A 118 -8.64 -15.52 -3.95
C ASP A 118 -8.39 -16.61 -5.00
N LYS A 119 -7.59 -16.28 -6.00
CA LYS A 119 -7.27 -17.19 -7.13
C LYS A 119 -6.47 -18.41 -6.70
N LYS A 120 -5.56 -18.23 -5.75
CA LYS A 120 -4.71 -19.33 -5.25
C LYS A 120 -5.52 -20.39 -4.54
N ASN A 121 -6.43 -19.96 -3.68
CA ASN A 121 -7.28 -20.86 -2.91
C ASN A 121 -8.63 -21.13 -3.59
N ARG A 122 -8.90 -20.51 -4.75
CA ARG A 122 -10.12 -20.66 -5.54
C ARG A 122 -11.40 -20.44 -4.73
N ARG A 123 -11.40 -19.36 -3.93
CA ARG A 123 -12.54 -19.06 -3.06
C ARG A 123 -12.90 -17.58 -3.07
N GLU A 124 -14.17 -17.30 -2.82
CA GLU A 124 -14.65 -15.97 -2.48
C GLU A 124 -14.34 -15.69 -0.99
N VAL A 125 -13.82 -14.50 -0.69
CA VAL A 125 -13.48 -14.07 0.67
C VAL A 125 -14.68 -13.40 1.33
N ILE A 126 -15.45 -12.61 0.55
CA ILE A 126 -16.65 -11.94 1.04
C ILE A 126 -17.83 -12.90 0.93
N SER A 127 -18.54 -13.15 2.02
CA SER A 127 -19.74 -13.98 2.02
C SER A 127 -20.82 -13.41 1.09
N LYS A 128 -21.68 -14.26 0.54
CA LYS A 128 -22.78 -13.85 -0.35
C LYS A 128 -23.62 -12.74 0.29
N GLY A 129 -23.72 -11.60 -0.39
CA GLY A 129 -24.44 -10.42 0.10
C GLY A 129 -23.69 -9.60 1.17
N GLY A 130 -22.49 -10.04 1.55
CA GLY A 130 -21.60 -9.26 2.42
C GLY A 130 -20.92 -8.13 1.66
N LYS A 131 -20.31 -7.25 2.42
CA LYS A 131 -19.55 -6.10 1.93
C LYS A 131 -18.17 -6.07 2.60
N GLY A 132 -17.14 -5.71 1.85
CA GLY A 132 -15.81 -5.42 2.36
C GLY A 132 -15.53 -3.93 2.24
N ASN A 133 -14.68 -3.39 3.13
CA ASN A 133 -14.41 -1.95 3.18
C ASN A 133 -15.71 -1.12 3.33
N ASP A 134 -16.62 -1.62 4.17
CA ASP A 134 -17.93 -1.01 4.45
C ASP A 134 -17.78 -0.02 5.59
N PHE A 135 -17.73 1.26 5.26
CA PHE A 135 -17.62 2.33 6.25
C PHE A 135 -18.98 2.62 6.86
N ARG A 136 -19.07 2.57 8.18
CA ARG A 136 -20.26 2.87 8.95
C ARG A 136 -20.00 4.04 9.88
N LEU A 137 -20.93 4.93 9.97
CA LEU A 137 -20.91 6.06 10.89
C LEU A 137 -21.99 5.87 11.95
N PHE A 138 -21.63 6.05 13.20
CA PHE A 138 -22.54 5.96 14.32
C PHE A 138 -22.54 7.27 15.09
N GLU A 139 -23.71 7.66 15.62
CA GLU A 139 -23.75 8.74 16.61
C GLU A 139 -23.36 8.17 17.97
N ASP A 140 -22.22 8.62 18.46
CA ASP A 140 -21.78 8.33 19.81
C ASP A 140 -22.17 9.49 20.73
N MET A 141 -22.96 9.20 21.75
CA MET A 141 -23.31 10.16 22.78
C MET A 141 -22.41 9.92 23.98
N PRO A 142 -21.35 10.74 24.15
CA PRO A 142 -20.34 10.46 25.14
C PRO A 142 -20.87 10.41 26.56
N GLY A 143 -20.44 9.38 27.29
CA GLY A 143 -20.67 9.20 28.71
C GLY A 143 -19.58 9.79 29.58
N GLY A 144 -19.31 9.21 30.74
CA GLY A 144 -18.26 9.70 31.66
C GLY A 144 -16.83 9.31 31.32
N TYR A 145 -16.59 8.43 30.32
CA TYR A 145 -15.27 7.86 30.00
C TYR A 145 -15.06 7.68 28.49
N ASP A 146 -15.28 8.71 27.74
CA ASP A 146 -15.31 8.69 26.25
C ASP A 146 -14.03 8.15 25.60
N ALA A 147 -12.89 8.23 26.28
CA ALA A 147 -11.63 7.71 25.78
C ALA A 147 -11.44 6.20 26.02
N TRP A 148 -12.33 5.58 26.80
CA TRP A 148 -12.20 4.19 27.24
C TRP A 148 -13.39 3.32 26.84
N ASP A 149 -14.56 3.91 26.70
CA ASP A 149 -15.80 3.18 26.54
C ASP A 149 -16.74 3.87 25.56
N ILE A 150 -17.42 3.07 24.76
CA ILE A 150 -18.48 3.51 23.85
C ILE A 150 -19.80 3.05 24.48
N VAL A 151 -20.74 3.99 24.66
CA VAL A 151 -22.04 3.67 25.21
C VAL A 151 -22.75 2.67 24.30
N ALA A 152 -23.29 1.58 24.87
CA ALA A 152 -23.90 0.47 24.11
C ALA A 152 -25.00 0.90 23.13
N THR A 153 -25.63 2.04 23.35
CA THR A 153 -26.69 2.62 22.51
C THR A 153 -26.15 3.24 21.20
N TYR A 154 -24.82 3.29 20.97
CA TYR A 154 -24.27 3.82 19.72
C TYR A 154 -24.83 3.13 18.48
N VAL A 155 -25.17 1.82 18.59
CA VAL A 155 -25.76 1.03 17.51
C VAL A 155 -27.16 1.46 17.08
N ASP A 156 -27.86 2.23 17.92
CA ASP A 156 -29.23 2.66 17.66
C ASP A 156 -29.33 3.78 16.62
N ARG A 157 -28.20 4.42 16.32
CA ARG A 157 -28.11 5.53 15.36
C ARG A 157 -26.93 5.32 14.39
N GLU A 158 -27.19 4.46 13.43
CA GLU A 158 -26.27 4.20 12.31
C GLU A 158 -26.64 5.09 11.12
N PHE A 159 -25.63 5.69 10.51
CA PHE A 159 -25.73 6.43 9.26
C PHE A 159 -25.02 5.66 8.15
N GLU A 160 -25.75 5.28 7.12
CA GLU A 160 -25.18 4.64 5.95
C GLU A 160 -24.43 5.68 5.11
N LEU A 161 -23.17 5.40 4.80
CA LEU A 161 -22.37 6.23 3.90
C LEU A 161 -22.61 5.76 2.46
N LYS A 162 -23.40 6.55 1.73
CA LYS A 162 -23.71 6.35 0.30
C LYS A 162 -22.81 7.22 -0.59
N ASP A 163 -23.04 7.13 -1.88
CA ASP A 163 -22.45 8.00 -2.91
C ASP A 163 -20.92 7.94 -2.96
N GLY A 164 -20.36 6.76 -2.67
CA GLY A 164 -18.93 6.51 -2.85
C GLY A 164 -18.57 6.52 -4.32
N ILE A 165 -17.48 7.21 -4.66
CA ILE A 165 -16.95 7.26 -6.01
C ILE A 165 -15.52 6.76 -6.06
N VAL A 166 -15.17 6.01 -7.08
CA VAL A 166 -13.78 5.69 -7.40
C VAL A 166 -13.20 6.92 -8.09
N LYS A 167 -12.23 7.57 -7.46
CA LYS A 167 -11.53 8.74 -8.02
C LYS A 167 -10.55 8.34 -9.09
N ASP A 168 -9.71 7.37 -8.76
CA ASP A 168 -8.68 6.85 -9.65
C ASP A 168 -8.29 5.42 -9.27
N ILE A 169 -7.79 4.71 -10.26
CA ILE A 169 -7.13 3.42 -10.10
C ILE A 169 -5.76 3.53 -10.78
N VAL A 170 -4.71 3.51 -9.99
CA VAL A 170 -3.34 3.56 -10.46
C VAL A 170 -2.75 2.16 -10.46
N LYS A 171 -2.52 1.60 -11.64
CA LYS A 171 -1.86 0.30 -11.83
C LYS A 171 -0.39 0.51 -12.11
N GLY A 172 0.47 -0.15 -11.38
CA GLY A 172 1.91 -0.11 -11.59
C GLY A 172 2.56 -1.47 -11.35
N ASP A 173 3.85 -1.53 -11.57
CA ASP A 173 4.62 -2.78 -11.49
C ASP A 173 4.75 -3.34 -10.06
N VAL A 174 4.49 -2.51 -9.05
CA VAL A 174 4.63 -2.89 -7.63
C VAL A 174 3.29 -3.20 -6.99
N TYR A 175 2.28 -2.33 -7.20
CA TYR A 175 0.94 -2.50 -6.65
C TYR A 175 -0.11 -1.74 -7.48
N THR A 176 -1.37 -2.07 -7.25
CA THR A 176 -2.51 -1.27 -7.71
C THR A 176 -3.08 -0.50 -6.52
N MET A 177 -3.24 0.81 -6.69
CA MET A 177 -3.87 1.69 -5.72
C MET A 177 -5.25 2.11 -6.22
N ILE A 178 -6.22 2.09 -5.33
CA ILE A 178 -7.58 2.55 -5.60
C ILE A 178 -7.88 3.69 -4.63
N SER A 179 -8.21 4.85 -5.16
CA SER A 179 -8.64 6.01 -4.37
C SER A 179 -10.17 6.10 -4.42
N ILE A 180 -10.79 6.06 -3.24
CA ILE A 180 -12.23 6.14 -3.09
C ILE A 180 -12.56 7.39 -2.25
N GLU A 181 -13.53 8.16 -2.68
CA GLU A 181 -14.09 9.29 -1.93
C GLU A 181 -15.53 8.97 -1.53
N LYS A 182 -15.87 9.24 -0.29
CA LYS A 182 -17.25 9.12 0.24
C LYS A 182 -17.59 10.37 1.04
N ASP A 183 -18.76 10.89 0.85
CA ASP A 183 -19.27 11.99 1.67
C ASP A 183 -19.62 11.50 3.07
N VAL A 184 -19.14 12.20 4.09
CA VAL A 184 -19.42 11.92 5.50
C VAL A 184 -20.12 13.12 6.10
N LEU A 185 -21.47 13.10 6.10
CA LEU A 185 -22.32 14.22 6.54
C LEU A 185 -21.95 15.53 5.82
N LYS A 186 -21.22 16.42 6.50
CA LYS A 186 -20.75 17.70 5.96
C LYS A 186 -19.26 17.68 5.58
N SER A 187 -18.62 16.52 5.68
CA SER A 187 -17.19 16.32 5.36
C SER A 187 -17.03 15.35 4.20
N LYS A 188 -15.92 15.50 3.48
CA LYS A 188 -15.47 14.57 2.46
C LYS A 188 -14.26 13.79 2.93
#